data_02c04cac80127b0cbb7114d12ded5478
#
_entry.id   02c04cac80127b0cbb7114d12ded5478
#
_cell.length_a   1.000
_cell.length_b   1.000
_cell.length_c   1.000
_cell.angle_alpha   90.00
_cell.angle_beta   90.00
_cell.angle_gamma   90.00
#
_symmetry.space_group_name_H-M   'P 1'
#
loop_
_entity.id
_entity.type
_entity.pdbx_description
1 polymer ?
#
loop_
_entity_poly.entity_id
_entity_poly.type
_entity_poly.pdbx_seq_one_letter_code
_entity_poly.pdbx_strand_id
1 'polypeptide(L)'
;ELAMTGYTCGDLFKDRKLMESAKACLFDLIEETEDLDILCAVGMPIPSGGALYNCAAVFSRGVLLGLPAKQHIPNYSEFYELRHFSPAPESGMLRYAGDWYGCRDVVFELAPDVTVGVEICEDVWVADPPSVTLAKGGATVLLNLSCSDEIIGKAQYRRDMLRMHSGRLLAAYVYADSGFGESTTDMIFAGHNLICENGSLLNESDLFTNGITYGDIDVERLVQERRRMNTWQDEPVCDIIDASMDLPEFETTRTAYPYPFVPKDDADLSARCETILKMQATGLATRLKHIGCKTAVIGLSGGLDSTLALLVTANAFDMLGLP
;
A
#
# COMPACT_ATOMS: atom_id res chain seq x y z
N GLU A 1 8.15 8.35 -8.85
CA GLU A 1 8.68 7.77 -10.09
C GLU A 1 9.49 8.83 -10.82
N LEU A 2 10.72 8.49 -11.31
CA LEU A 2 11.61 9.35 -12.09
C LEU A 2 11.82 10.78 -11.52
N ALA A 3 11.79 10.93 -10.19
CA ALA A 3 11.85 12.22 -9.51
C ALA A 3 13.14 13.01 -9.81
N MET A 4 14.26 12.30 -10.08
CA MET A 4 15.56 12.93 -10.37
C MET A 4 15.60 13.62 -11.74
N THR A 5 14.72 13.28 -12.66
CA THR A 5 14.70 13.84 -14.03
C THR A 5 13.37 14.48 -14.40
N GLY A 6 12.29 14.04 -13.79
CA GLY A 6 10.92 14.16 -14.26
C GLY A 6 10.53 12.98 -15.15
N TYR A 7 9.24 12.68 -15.20
CA TYR A 7 8.68 11.56 -15.94
C TYR A 7 8.57 11.84 -17.44
N THR A 8 8.28 13.08 -17.81
CA THR A 8 7.92 13.49 -19.17
C THR A 8 9.11 14.00 -20.00
N CYS A 9 10.33 13.54 -19.70
CA CYS A 9 11.53 13.94 -20.45
C CYS A 9 11.57 13.45 -21.91
N GLY A 10 10.77 12.46 -22.28
CA GLY A 10 10.69 11.96 -23.65
C GLY A 10 12.04 11.51 -24.21
N ASP A 11 12.39 11.96 -25.41
CA ASP A 11 13.65 11.56 -26.06
C ASP A 11 14.92 12.06 -25.33
N LEU A 12 14.80 12.98 -24.35
CA LEU A 12 15.93 13.39 -23.51
C LEU A 12 16.46 12.24 -22.64
N PHE A 13 15.67 11.21 -22.40
CA PHE A 13 16.17 9.98 -21.73
C PHE A 13 17.33 9.30 -22.47
N LYS A 14 17.56 9.62 -23.75
CA LYS A 14 18.71 9.17 -24.53
C LYS A 14 19.92 10.11 -24.42
N ASP A 15 19.75 11.26 -23.78
CA ASP A 15 20.80 12.24 -23.64
C ASP A 15 21.77 11.86 -22.52
N ARG A 16 23.05 11.76 -22.89
CA ARG A 16 24.11 11.39 -21.96
C ARG A 16 24.25 12.38 -20.81
N LYS A 17 24.08 13.66 -21.09
CA LYS A 17 24.22 14.71 -20.07
C LYS A 17 23.11 14.60 -19.02
N LEU A 18 21.86 14.28 -19.43
CA LEU A 18 20.77 14.08 -18.50
C LEU A 18 21.08 12.91 -17.55
N MET A 19 21.57 11.79 -18.09
CA MET A 19 21.94 10.62 -17.30
C MET A 19 23.09 10.87 -16.33
N GLU A 20 24.12 11.58 -16.79
CA GLU A 20 25.27 11.95 -15.95
C GLU A 20 24.88 12.95 -14.85
N SER A 21 24.01 13.93 -15.16
CA SER A 21 23.52 14.89 -14.18
C SER A 21 22.62 14.21 -13.13
N ALA A 22 21.69 13.36 -13.55
CA ALA A 22 20.83 12.61 -12.63
C ALA A 22 21.66 11.72 -11.70
N LYS A 23 22.72 11.09 -12.24
CA LYS A 23 23.67 10.31 -11.43
C LYS A 23 24.38 11.18 -10.39
N ALA A 24 24.92 12.33 -10.79
CA ALA A 24 25.62 13.23 -9.88
C ALA A 24 24.67 13.69 -8.75
N CYS A 25 23.48 14.18 -9.09
CA CYS A 25 22.48 14.60 -8.11
C CYS A 25 22.05 13.46 -7.14
N LEU A 26 21.97 12.21 -7.62
CA LEU A 26 21.71 11.09 -6.72
C LEU A 26 22.82 10.92 -5.68
N PHE A 27 24.09 10.95 -6.10
CA PHE A 27 25.20 10.77 -5.16
C PHE A 27 25.36 11.97 -4.23
N ASP A 28 25.10 13.20 -4.71
CA ASP A 28 25.03 14.40 -3.85
C ASP A 28 23.93 14.23 -2.77
N LEU A 29 22.75 13.72 -3.15
CA LEU A 29 21.66 13.47 -2.20
C LEU A 29 22.01 12.37 -1.18
N ILE A 30 22.68 11.30 -1.61
CA ILE A 30 23.16 10.22 -0.75
C ILE A 30 24.16 10.77 0.28
N GLU A 31 25.10 11.62 -0.14
CA GLU A 31 26.08 12.27 0.72
C GLU A 31 25.40 13.25 1.69
N GLU A 32 24.48 14.10 1.23
CA GLU A 32 23.76 15.06 2.07
C GLU A 32 22.89 14.40 3.16
N THR A 33 22.54 13.14 2.99
CA THR A 33 21.69 12.38 3.94
C THR A 33 22.46 11.32 4.73
N GLU A 34 23.79 11.29 4.66
CA GLU A 34 24.61 10.22 5.29
C GLU A 34 24.47 10.16 6.82
N ASP A 35 24.26 11.31 7.46
CA ASP A 35 24.09 11.43 8.91
C ASP A 35 22.64 11.18 9.39
N LEU A 36 21.70 10.88 8.47
CA LEU A 36 20.30 10.67 8.82
C LEU A 36 19.97 9.18 8.93
N ASP A 37 19.30 8.82 10.02
CA ASP A 37 18.71 7.48 10.18
C ASP A 37 17.38 7.39 9.42
N ILE A 38 17.48 7.32 8.09
CA ILE A 38 16.34 7.26 7.18
C ILE A 38 16.64 6.34 6.00
N LEU A 39 15.65 5.54 5.59
CA LEU A 39 15.67 4.88 4.29
C LEU A 39 14.98 5.77 3.26
N CYS A 40 15.71 6.13 2.21
CA CYS A 40 15.20 6.91 1.10
C CYS A 40 14.97 6.02 -0.13
N ALA A 41 13.89 6.27 -0.87
CA ALA A 41 13.63 5.68 -2.17
C ALA A 41 13.27 6.79 -3.16
N VAL A 42 14.11 6.99 -4.19
CA VAL A 42 13.98 8.09 -5.15
C VAL A 42 13.97 7.54 -6.58
N GLY A 43 12.93 7.89 -7.34
CA GLY A 43 12.80 7.43 -8.73
C GLY A 43 13.81 8.06 -9.66
N MET A 44 14.49 7.24 -10.48
CA MET A 44 15.43 7.71 -11.49
C MET A 44 15.64 6.72 -12.64
N PRO A 45 16.07 7.20 -13.83
CA PRO A 45 16.47 6.32 -14.93
C PRO A 45 17.86 5.75 -14.69
N ILE A 46 18.01 4.43 -14.83
CA ILE A 46 19.29 3.71 -14.65
C ILE A 46 19.73 3.08 -15.97
N PRO A 47 20.82 3.55 -16.61
CA PRO A 47 21.42 2.88 -17.76
C PRO A 47 22.24 1.66 -17.31
N SER A 48 21.95 0.48 -17.83
CA SER A 48 22.70 -0.75 -17.55
C SER A 48 22.62 -1.72 -18.75
N GLY A 49 23.76 -2.30 -19.13
CA GLY A 49 23.82 -3.35 -20.16
C GLY A 49 23.26 -2.97 -21.54
N GLY A 50 23.26 -1.68 -21.87
CA GLY A 50 22.72 -1.17 -23.16
C GLY A 50 21.20 -0.91 -23.17
N ALA A 51 20.53 -1.08 -22.02
CA ALA A 51 19.14 -0.73 -21.78
C ALA A 51 19.02 0.39 -20.74
N LEU A 52 17.85 1.01 -20.68
CA LEU A 52 17.48 1.99 -19.66
C LEU A 52 16.34 1.42 -18.84
N TYR A 53 16.44 1.54 -17.54
CA TYR A 53 15.46 1.03 -16.57
C TYR A 53 14.88 2.17 -15.73
N ASN A 54 13.58 2.13 -15.49
CA ASN A 54 12.89 3.00 -14.55
C ASN A 54 13.03 2.38 -13.16
N CYS A 55 13.83 2.99 -12.29
CA CYS A 55 14.21 2.41 -11.00
C CYS A 55 13.88 3.34 -9.83
N ALA A 56 13.74 2.75 -8.67
CA ALA A 56 13.87 3.43 -7.39
C ALA A 56 15.31 3.24 -6.86
N ALA A 57 16.07 4.31 -6.72
CA ALA A 57 17.32 4.26 -5.98
C ALA A 57 16.99 4.23 -4.49
N VAL A 58 17.30 3.11 -3.83
CA VAL A 58 17.09 2.92 -2.39
C VAL A 58 18.42 3.08 -1.69
N PHE A 59 18.49 4.00 -0.76
CA PHE A 59 19.75 4.33 -0.05
C PHE A 59 19.47 4.73 1.40
N SER A 60 20.50 4.60 2.22
CA SER A 60 20.51 4.99 3.62
C SER A 60 21.95 5.26 4.08
N ARG A 61 22.16 6.21 4.97
CA ARG A 61 23.45 6.47 5.63
C ARG A 61 24.62 6.53 4.66
N GLY A 62 24.49 7.26 3.57
CA GLY A 62 25.56 7.45 2.57
C GLY A 62 25.78 6.25 1.63
N VAL A 63 24.96 5.20 1.69
CA VAL A 63 25.13 3.97 0.90
C VAL A 63 23.93 3.72 -0.01
N LEU A 64 24.17 3.53 -1.30
CA LEU A 64 23.20 3.01 -2.24
C LEU A 64 23.03 1.50 -2.00
N LEU A 65 21.83 1.09 -1.62
CA LEU A 65 21.52 -0.28 -1.19
C LEU A 65 20.97 -1.15 -2.31
N GLY A 66 20.12 -0.59 -3.18
CA GLY A 66 19.46 -1.34 -4.25
C GLY A 66 18.81 -0.43 -5.28
N LEU A 67 18.40 -1.05 -6.40
CA LEU A 67 17.79 -0.38 -7.53
C LEU A 67 16.52 -1.13 -8.00
N PRO A 68 15.50 -1.31 -7.15
CA PRO A 68 14.22 -1.88 -7.59
C PRO A 68 13.77 -1.26 -8.90
N ALA A 69 13.56 -2.08 -9.93
CA ALA A 69 13.22 -1.62 -11.26
C ALA A 69 11.77 -1.98 -11.58
N LYS A 70 11.08 -1.09 -12.29
CA LYS A 70 9.72 -1.29 -12.76
C LYS A 70 9.61 -2.58 -13.57
N GLN A 71 8.73 -3.48 -13.17
CA GLN A 71 8.54 -4.78 -13.82
C GLN A 71 7.53 -4.70 -14.95
N HIS A 72 6.52 -3.86 -14.81
CA HIS A 72 5.43 -3.69 -15.78
C HIS A 72 5.49 -2.30 -16.39
N ILE A 73 5.87 -2.22 -17.65
CA ILE A 73 6.03 -0.96 -18.37
C ILE A 73 4.74 -0.66 -19.16
N PRO A 74 3.95 0.36 -18.79
CA PRO A 74 2.75 0.72 -19.52
C PRO A 74 3.09 1.26 -20.91
N ASN A 75 2.34 0.78 -21.91
CA ASN A 75 2.45 1.26 -23.29
C ASN A 75 1.09 1.18 -23.99
N TYR A 76 0.11 1.82 -23.36
CA TYR A 76 -1.28 1.89 -23.82
C TYR A 76 -1.85 3.27 -23.48
N SER A 77 -2.93 3.65 -24.14
CA SER A 77 -3.59 4.95 -23.99
C SER A 77 -2.59 6.10 -24.08
N GLU A 78 -2.41 6.88 -23.03
CA GLU A 78 -1.50 8.03 -22.93
C GLU A 78 -0.05 7.64 -22.57
N PHE A 79 0.23 6.38 -22.25
CA PHE A 79 1.56 5.94 -21.81
C PHE A 79 2.42 5.42 -22.96
N TYR A 80 3.68 5.86 -23.02
CA TYR A 80 4.67 5.51 -24.06
C TYR A 80 6.01 5.03 -23.46
N GLU A 81 6.00 4.42 -22.29
CA GLU A 81 7.23 4.11 -21.55
C GLU A 81 8.12 3.08 -22.27
N LEU A 82 7.57 2.08 -22.96
CA LEU A 82 8.36 1.10 -23.72
C LEU A 82 9.24 1.72 -24.81
N ARG A 83 8.97 2.98 -25.21
CA ARG A 83 9.85 3.73 -26.10
C ARG A 83 11.23 3.98 -25.49
N HIS A 84 11.28 4.09 -24.15
CA HIS A 84 12.46 4.54 -23.41
C HIS A 84 12.99 3.49 -22.46
N PHE A 85 12.14 2.73 -21.80
CA PHE A 85 12.48 1.85 -20.68
C PHE A 85 12.23 0.38 -21.01
N SER A 86 13.09 -0.45 -20.45
CA SER A 86 12.93 -1.91 -20.45
C SER A 86 12.38 -2.37 -19.09
N PRO A 87 11.58 -3.46 -19.06
CA PRO A 87 11.20 -4.11 -17.80
C PRO A 87 12.40 -4.57 -17.00
N ALA A 88 12.26 -4.69 -15.68
CA ALA A 88 13.27 -5.25 -14.79
C ALA A 88 13.84 -6.57 -15.37
N PRO A 89 15.18 -6.74 -15.42
CA PRO A 89 15.78 -7.92 -16.01
C PRO A 89 15.50 -9.17 -15.17
N GLU A 90 15.34 -10.31 -15.84
CA GLU A 90 15.12 -11.61 -15.18
C GLU A 90 16.27 -12.04 -14.26
N SER A 91 17.47 -11.51 -14.49
CA SER A 91 18.63 -11.76 -13.61
C SER A 91 18.47 -11.17 -12.21
N GLY A 92 17.51 -10.26 -12.02
CA GLY A 92 17.30 -9.54 -10.76
C GLY A 92 18.41 -8.55 -10.39
N MET A 93 19.38 -8.30 -11.29
CA MET A 93 20.55 -7.48 -10.99
C MET A 93 20.80 -6.42 -12.07
N LEU A 94 21.16 -5.22 -11.64
CA LEU A 94 21.63 -4.12 -12.50
C LEU A 94 23.05 -3.70 -12.12
N ARG A 95 23.86 -3.41 -13.12
CA ARG A 95 25.19 -2.82 -12.92
C ARG A 95 25.11 -1.30 -13.02
N TYR A 96 25.46 -0.61 -11.95
CA TYR A 96 25.47 0.85 -11.91
C TYR A 96 26.62 1.39 -11.11
N ALA A 97 27.25 2.50 -11.53
CA ALA A 97 28.36 3.16 -10.88
C ALA A 97 29.58 2.26 -10.56
N GLY A 98 29.72 1.13 -11.23
CA GLY A 98 30.80 0.16 -11.03
C GLY A 98 30.40 -1.11 -10.29
N ASP A 99 29.30 -1.07 -9.55
CA ASP A 99 28.82 -2.15 -8.69
C ASP A 99 27.55 -2.82 -9.24
N TRP A 100 27.16 -3.95 -8.62
CA TRP A 100 25.94 -4.67 -8.91
C TRP A 100 24.91 -4.48 -7.80
N TYR A 101 23.65 -4.19 -8.17
CA TYR A 101 22.55 -3.94 -7.25
C TYR A 101 21.36 -4.83 -7.56
N GLY A 102 20.73 -5.36 -6.51
CA GLY A 102 19.44 -6.04 -6.63
C GLY A 102 18.36 -5.10 -7.18
N CYS A 103 17.59 -5.58 -8.17
CA CYS A 103 16.58 -4.77 -8.84
C CYS A 103 15.21 -5.43 -8.99
N ARG A 104 15.11 -6.69 -8.61
CA ARG A 104 13.87 -7.46 -8.64
C ARG A 104 13.83 -8.38 -7.43
N ASP A 105 12.65 -8.50 -6.83
CA ASP A 105 12.41 -9.38 -5.68
C ASP A 105 13.42 -9.15 -4.53
N VAL A 106 13.65 -7.88 -4.20
CA VAL A 106 14.53 -7.45 -3.11
C VAL A 106 13.74 -6.71 -2.04
N VAL A 107 14.10 -6.94 -0.78
CA VAL A 107 13.53 -6.25 0.38
C VAL A 107 14.65 -5.71 1.27
N PHE A 108 14.37 -4.62 1.97
CA PHE A 108 15.34 -3.90 2.80
C PHE A 108 14.92 -4.06 4.27
N GLU A 109 15.74 -4.75 5.05
CA GLU A 109 15.50 -4.97 6.48
C GLU A 109 16.09 -3.83 7.30
N LEU A 110 15.23 -3.03 7.96
CA LEU A 110 15.63 -1.88 8.77
C LEU A 110 15.79 -2.25 10.24
N ALA A 111 14.93 -3.11 10.74
CA ALA A 111 14.90 -3.61 12.10
C ALA A 111 14.11 -4.93 12.13
N PRO A 112 14.12 -5.70 13.23
CA PRO A 112 13.25 -6.85 13.36
C PRO A 112 11.79 -6.48 13.06
N ASP A 113 11.15 -7.25 12.18
CA ASP A 113 9.78 -7.05 11.71
C ASP A 113 9.56 -5.78 10.83
N VAL A 114 10.56 -4.91 10.66
CA VAL A 114 10.47 -3.69 9.82
C VAL A 114 11.23 -3.90 8.52
N THR A 115 10.55 -4.39 7.53
CA THR A 115 11.11 -4.69 6.20
C THR A 115 10.36 -3.92 5.13
N VAL A 116 11.10 -3.29 4.23
CA VAL A 116 10.57 -2.41 3.17
C VAL A 116 10.71 -3.08 1.82
N GLY A 117 9.62 -3.15 1.06
CA GLY A 117 9.62 -3.51 -0.35
C GLY A 117 9.29 -2.30 -1.22
N VAL A 118 9.79 -2.25 -2.45
CA VAL A 118 9.57 -1.12 -3.37
C VAL A 118 9.10 -1.63 -4.72
N GLU A 119 8.03 -1.02 -5.24
CA GLU A 119 7.54 -1.20 -6.61
C GLU A 119 7.25 0.17 -7.25
N ILE A 120 6.98 0.20 -8.55
CA ILE A 120 6.88 1.48 -9.26
C ILE A 120 5.59 1.54 -10.09
N CYS A 121 4.75 2.50 -9.75
CA CYS A 121 3.56 2.98 -10.49
C CYS A 121 2.70 1.82 -11.04
N GLU A 122 2.81 1.50 -12.34
CA GLU A 122 2.04 0.46 -13.04
C GLU A 122 2.08 -0.90 -12.33
N ASP A 123 3.15 -1.18 -11.61
CA ASP A 123 3.31 -2.46 -10.93
C ASP A 123 2.14 -2.80 -9.99
N VAL A 124 1.50 -1.80 -9.36
CA VAL A 124 0.32 -2.05 -8.49
C VAL A 124 -0.99 -2.22 -9.27
N TRP A 125 -1.03 -1.80 -10.53
CA TRP A 125 -2.27 -1.83 -11.33
C TRP A 125 -2.50 -3.15 -12.06
N VAL A 126 -1.47 -4.01 -12.13
CA VAL A 126 -1.57 -5.32 -12.78
C VAL A 126 -2.27 -6.35 -11.88
N ALA A 127 -2.68 -7.46 -12.48
CA ALA A 127 -3.39 -8.52 -11.77
C ALA A 127 -2.54 -9.23 -10.71
N ASP A 128 -1.21 -9.30 -10.92
CA ASP A 128 -0.23 -9.90 -10.01
C ASP A 128 0.90 -8.90 -9.75
N PRO A 129 0.70 -7.95 -8.81
CA PRO A 129 1.68 -6.93 -8.48
C PRO A 129 2.94 -7.51 -7.82
N PRO A 130 4.14 -6.96 -8.09
CA PRO A 130 5.37 -7.34 -7.39
C PRO A 130 5.27 -7.26 -5.86
N SER A 131 4.49 -6.32 -5.34
CA SER A 131 4.23 -6.20 -3.90
C SER A 131 3.66 -7.45 -3.25
N VAL A 132 3.01 -8.35 -4.01
CA VAL A 132 2.57 -9.67 -3.51
C VAL A 132 3.77 -10.53 -3.15
N THR A 133 4.76 -10.61 -4.04
CA THR A 133 6.03 -11.33 -3.81
C THR A 133 6.83 -10.68 -2.68
N LEU A 134 6.93 -9.35 -2.69
CA LEU A 134 7.65 -8.60 -1.65
C LEU A 134 7.03 -8.80 -0.26
N ALA A 135 5.70 -8.77 -0.14
CA ALA A 135 5.02 -9.02 1.13
C ALA A 135 5.21 -10.45 1.63
N LYS A 136 5.17 -11.46 0.73
CA LYS A 136 5.49 -12.86 1.06
C LYS A 136 6.97 -13.03 1.42
N GLY A 137 7.86 -12.25 0.81
CA GLY A 137 9.27 -12.17 1.13
C GLY A 137 9.60 -11.42 2.43
N GLY A 138 8.57 -11.04 3.21
CA GLY A 138 8.71 -10.45 4.54
C GLY A 138 8.42 -8.94 4.60
N ALA A 139 8.24 -8.23 3.49
CA ALA A 139 7.98 -6.79 3.55
C ALA A 139 6.70 -6.47 4.33
N THR A 140 6.84 -5.67 5.38
CA THR A 140 5.74 -5.13 6.19
C THR A 140 5.33 -3.73 5.75
N VAL A 141 6.23 -3.04 5.06
CA VAL A 141 6.00 -1.72 4.46
C VAL A 141 6.30 -1.78 2.96
N LEU A 142 5.37 -1.37 2.15
CA LEU A 142 5.48 -1.34 0.69
C LEU A 142 5.45 0.10 0.20
N LEU A 143 6.46 0.50 -0.56
CA LEU A 143 6.54 1.81 -1.19
C LEU A 143 6.21 1.68 -2.67
N ASN A 144 5.38 2.58 -3.18
CA ASN A 144 5.14 2.73 -4.60
C ASN A 144 5.48 4.17 -5.03
N LEU A 145 6.47 4.30 -5.90
CA LEU A 145 6.85 5.56 -6.51
C LEU A 145 6.08 5.72 -7.81
N SER A 146 5.22 6.72 -7.88
CA SER A 146 4.26 6.84 -8.98
C SER A 146 4.37 8.15 -9.73
N CYS A 147 3.98 8.10 -10.98
CA CYS A 147 3.69 9.27 -11.81
C CYS A 147 2.37 9.00 -12.54
N SER A 148 1.30 8.99 -11.74
CA SER A 148 -0.04 8.61 -12.20
C SER A 148 -0.80 9.84 -12.64
N ASP A 149 -1.25 9.83 -13.88
CA ASP A 149 -2.17 10.84 -14.38
C ASP A 149 -3.52 10.78 -13.66
N GLU A 150 -4.28 11.86 -13.72
CA GLU A 150 -5.63 11.91 -13.18
C GLU A 150 -6.67 12.02 -14.29
N ILE A 151 -7.64 11.12 -14.22
CA ILE A 151 -8.89 11.19 -14.97
C ILE A 151 -10.07 11.10 -14.02
N ILE A 152 -11.25 11.55 -14.47
CA ILE A 152 -12.44 11.61 -13.61
C ILE A 152 -12.76 10.23 -13.02
N GLY A 153 -12.73 10.16 -11.69
CA GLY A 153 -13.03 8.93 -10.92
C GLY A 153 -11.81 8.08 -10.57
N LYS A 154 -10.63 8.33 -11.14
CA LYS A 154 -9.41 7.54 -10.88
C LYS A 154 -8.92 7.68 -9.45
N ALA A 155 -9.02 8.86 -8.85
CA ALA A 155 -8.63 9.08 -7.46
C ALA A 155 -9.39 8.16 -6.49
N GLN A 156 -10.72 8.02 -6.65
CA GLN A 156 -11.50 7.12 -5.81
C GLN A 156 -11.13 5.65 -6.05
N TYR A 157 -10.97 5.26 -7.31
CA TYR A 157 -10.54 3.89 -7.67
C TYR A 157 -9.15 3.58 -7.07
N ARG A 158 -8.19 4.51 -7.21
CA ARG A 158 -6.84 4.39 -6.62
C ARG A 158 -6.90 4.21 -5.11
N ARG A 159 -7.67 5.03 -4.42
CA ARG A 159 -7.87 4.93 -2.96
C ARG A 159 -8.42 3.58 -2.54
N ASP A 160 -9.48 3.11 -3.19
CA ASP A 160 -10.11 1.83 -2.87
C ASP A 160 -9.18 0.65 -3.18
N MET A 161 -8.49 0.68 -4.32
CA MET A 161 -7.51 -0.32 -4.72
C MET A 161 -6.38 -0.43 -3.70
N LEU A 162 -5.73 0.68 -3.34
CA LEU A 162 -4.59 0.67 -2.41
C LEU A 162 -5.00 0.25 -0.99
N ARG A 163 -6.16 0.68 -0.52
CA ARG A 163 -6.71 0.21 0.76
C ARG A 163 -6.93 -1.30 0.76
N MET A 164 -7.62 -1.81 -0.25
CA MET A 164 -7.90 -3.25 -0.37
C MET A 164 -6.61 -4.06 -0.54
N HIS A 165 -5.65 -3.53 -1.28
CA HIS A 165 -4.35 -4.18 -1.51
C HIS A 165 -3.54 -4.27 -0.22
N SER A 166 -3.41 -3.16 0.54
CA SER A 166 -2.75 -3.17 1.85
C SER A 166 -3.39 -4.15 2.83
N GLY A 167 -4.73 -4.25 2.83
CA GLY A 167 -5.47 -5.22 3.66
C GLY A 167 -5.23 -6.67 3.25
N ARG A 168 -5.17 -6.96 1.95
CA ARG A 168 -4.86 -8.30 1.43
C ARG A 168 -3.46 -8.75 1.80
N LEU A 169 -2.49 -7.84 1.78
CA LEU A 169 -1.08 -8.11 2.04
C LEU A 169 -0.72 -8.02 3.54
N LEU A 170 -1.67 -7.60 4.39
CA LEU A 170 -1.39 -7.34 5.81
C LEU A 170 -0.12 -6.49 5.97
N ALA A 171 -0.06 -5.41 5.20
CA ALA A 171 1.10 -4.52 5.11
C ALA A 171 0.66 -3.06 5.13
N ALA A 172 1.60 -2.18 5.46
CA ALA A 172 1.46 -0.78 5.11
C ALA A 172 1.77 -0.58 3.63
N TYR A 173 1.05 0.33 2.97
CA TYR A 173 1.28 0.69 1.59
C TYR A 173 1.36 2.20 1.45
N VAL A 174 2.52 2.69 1.04
CA VAL A 174 2.85 4.10 0.90
C VAL A 174 2.97 4.42 -0.59
N TYR A 175 2.06 5.24 -1.09
CA TYR A 175 2.00 5.65 -2.48
C TYR A 175 2.39 7.12 -2.59
N ALA A 176 3.47 7.40 -3.32
CA ALA A 176 3.98 8.74 -3.54
C ALA A 176 3.86 9.08 -5.04
N ASP A 177 3.09 10.12 -5.35
CA ASP A 177 2.69 10.46 -6.71
C ASP A 177 3.24 11.82 -7.16
N SER A 178 3.59 11.93 -8.43
CA SER A 178 3.93 13.20 -9.07
C SER A 178 2.77 14.16 -9.03
N GLY A 179 3.04 15.42 -8.70
CA GLY A 179 2.03 16.44 -8.54
C GLY A 179 2.23 17.66 -9.45
N PHE A 180 1.80 18.79 -8.94
CA PHE A 180 1.90 20.06 -9.64
C PHE A 180 3.34 20.41 -9.98
N GLY A 181 3.63 20.64 -11.26
CA GLY A 181 4.95 20.98 -11.76
C GLY A 181 5.56 19.95 -12.70
N GLU A 182 5.04 18.71 -12.72
CA GLU A 182 5.37 17.78 -13.80
C GLU A 182 4.78 18.27 -15.12
N SER A 183 5.43 17.95 -16.24
CA SER A 183 5.03 18.44 -17.55
C SER A 183 3.65 17.89 -17.98
N THR A 184 2.91 18.70 -18.66
CA THR A 184 1.55 18.43 -19.13
C THR A 184 1.49 18.27 -20.64
N THR A 185 2.24 17.34 -21.23
CA THR A 185 2.12 17.07 -22.66
C THR A 185 0.73 16.51 -22.99
N ASP A 186 0.46 15.27 -22.56
CA ASP A 186 -0.82 14.59 -22.78
C ASP A 186 -1.53 14.23 -21.46
N MET A 187 -0.88 14.46 -20.31
CA MET A 187 -1.32 14.02 -18.98
C MET A 187 -1.29 15.17 -17.97
N ILE A 188 -2.16 15.08 -16.97
CA ILE A 188 -2.09 15.88 -15.74
C ILE A 188 -1.91 14.91 -14.58
N PHE A 189 -0.84 15.10 -13.83
CA PHE A 189 -0.50 14.22 -12.73
C PHE A 189 -1.24 14.57 -11.45
N ALA A 190 -1.65 13.52 -10.73
CA ALA A 190 -2.61 13.66 -9.64
C ALA A 190 -2.02 14.30 -8.37
N GLY A 191 -0.75 14.05 -8.06
CA GLY A 191 -0.16 14.41 -6.78
C GLY A 191 -0.85 13.74 -5.59
N HIS A 192 -1.45 12.57 -5.84
CA HIS A 192 -2.31 11.87 -4.89
C HIS A 192 -1.51 10.91 -4.02
N ASN A 193 -0.90 11.44 -2.96
CA ASN A 193 -0.18 10.64 -1.99
C ASN A 193 -1.16 9.93 -1.03
N LEU A 194 -0.91 8.65 -0.76
CA LEU A 194 -1.74 7.83 0.13
C LEU A 194 -0.87 6.97 1.04
N ILE A 195 -1.26 6.90 2.30
CA ILE A 195 -0.67 5.97 3.27
C ILE A 195 -1.79 5.08 3.79
N CYS A 196 -1.71 3.79 3.46
CA CYS A 196 -2.67 2.78 3.88
C CYS A 196 -2.01 1.76 4.81
N GLU A 197 -2.76 1.20 5.74
CA GLU A 197 -2.30 0.14 6.65
C GLU A 197 -3.42 -0.87 6.85
N ASN A 198 -3.19 -2.12 6.49
CA ASN A 198 -4.15 -3.21 6.70
C ASN A 198 -5.60 -2.84 6.34
N GLY A 199 -5.80 -2.26 5.15
CA GLY A 199 -7.11 -1.87 4.63
C GLY A 199 -7.66 -0.53 5.11
N SER A 200 -6.95 0.15 6.01
CA SER A 200 -7.32 1.48 6.51
C SER A 200 -6.51 2.57 5.80
N LEU A 201 -7.15 3.67 5.44
CA LEU A 201 -6.45 4.88 5.00
C LEU A 201 -5.99 5.64 6.25
N LEU A 202 -4.68 5.86 6.37
CA LEU A 202 -4.10 6.62 7.48
C LEU A 202 -4.02 8.10 7.16
N ASN A 203 -3.53 8.43 5.96
CA ASN A 203 -3.44 9.81 5.49
C ASN A 203 -3.50 9.87 3.97
N GLU A 204 -3.84 11.03 3.44
CA GLU A 204 -4.04 11.29 2.02
C GLU A 204 -3.77 12.77 1.73
N SER A 205 -3.14 13.07 0.60
CA SER A 205 -2.99 14.44 0.13
C SER A 205 -4.23 14.91 -0.64
N ASP A 206 -4.41 16.22 -0.75
CA ASP A 206 -5.31 16.77 -1.75
C ASP A 206 -4.75 16.53 -3.16
N LEU A 207 -5.65 16.44 -4.15
CA LEU A 207 -5.25 16.31 -5.55
C LEU A 207 -4.61 17.60 -6.07
N PHE A 208 -3.67 17.45 -7.00
CA PHE A 208 -2.99 18.54 -7.71
C PHE A 208 -2.21 19.47 -6.78
N THR A 209 -1.77 18.97 -5.65
CA THR A 209 -0.94 19.71 -4.69
C THR A 209 0.46 19.14 -4.60
N ASN A 210 1.37 19.93 -4.05
CA ASN A 210 2.70 19.48 -3.64
C ASN A 210 2.78 19.55 -2.12
N GLY A 211 3.51 18.64 -1.52
CA GLY A 211 3.69 18.63 -0.09
C GLY A 211 4.16 17.27 0.42
N ILE A 212 4.30 17.19 1.72
CA ILE A 212 4.71 15.96 2.39
C ILE A 212 3.50 15.36 3.10
N THR A 213 3.25 14.09 2.86
CA THR A 213 2.21 13.31 3.54
C THR A 213 2.88 12.40 4.55
N TYR A 214 2.44 12.47 5.81
CA TYR A 214 3.00 11.71 6.94
C TYR A 214 2.02 10.67 7.43
N GLY A 215 2.54 9.57 7.99
CA GLY A 215 1.73 8.57 8.66
C GLY A 215 2.57 7.68 9.57
N ASP A 216 2.05 7.40 10.76
CA ASP A 216 2.63 6.44 11.69
C ASP A 216 2.11 5.05 11.34
N ILE A 217 3.01 4.10 11.11
CA ILE A 217 2.69 2.71 10.76
C ILE A 217 2.91 1.84 11.99
N ASP A 218 1.89 1.06 12.36
CA ASP A 218 1.95 0.08 13.44
C ASP A 218 2.38 -1.28 12.91
N VAL A 219 3.70 -1.46 12.74
CA VAL A 219 4.29 -2.69 12.21
C VAL A 219 4.02 -3.89 13.13
N GLU A 220 4.06 -3.69 14.45
CA GLU A 220 3.77 -4.78 15.40
C GLU A 220 2.37 -5.35 15.18
N ARG A 221 1.38 -4.50 14.98
CA ARG A 221 0.02 -4.91 14.65
C ARG A 221 -0.04 -5.68 13.33
N LEU A 222 0.67 -5.25 12.29
CA LEU A 222 0.72 -5.96 11.02
C LEU A 222 1.25 -7.38 11.17
N VAL A 223 2.33 -7.53 11.90
CA VAL A 223 2.95 -8.84 12.19
C VAL A 223 2.02 -9.72 13.03
N GLN A 224 1.34 -9.14 14.03
CA GLN A 224 0.34 -9.88 14.81
C GLN A 224 -0.83 -10.36 13.95
N GLU A 225 -1.33 -9.55 13.03
CA GLU A 225 -2.40 -9.95 12.10
C GLU A 225 -1.92 -11.08 11.16
N ARG A 226 -0.69 -11.01 10.62
CA ARG A 226 -0.09 -12.11 9.85
C ARG A 226 -0.03 -13.41 10.65
N ARG A 227 0.42 -13.36 11.91
CA ARG A 227 0.49 -14.53 12.82
C ARG A 227 -0.89 -15.12 13.15
N ARG A 228 -1.93 -14.31 13.17
CA ARG A 228 -3.32 -14.76 13.40
C ARG A 228 -3.93 -15.45 12.19
N MET A 229 -3.47 -15.14 10.99
CA MET A 229 -3.98 -15.68 9.73
C MET A 229 -3.27 -16.98 9.39
N ASN A 230 -3.89 -18.12 9.67
CA ASN A 230 -3.33 -19.44 9.36
C ASN A 230 -3.15 -19.74 7.85
N THR A 231 -3.66 -18.87 6.99
CA THR A 231 -3.49 -18.90 5.54
C THR A 231 -2.36 -17.99 5.05
N TRP A 232 -1.76 -17.20 5.94
CA TRP A 232 -0.56 -16.42 5.64
C TRP A 232 0.68 -17.28 5.78
N GLN A 233 1.58 -17.22 4.81
CA GLN A 233 2.88 -17.90 4.87
C GLN A 233 3.91 -16.97 4.24
N ASP A 234 4.99 -16.72 4.97
CA ASP A 234 6.17 -16.09 4.42
C ASP A 234 6.91 -17.10 3.53
N GLU A 235 7.43 -16.63 2.42
CA GLU A 235 8.16 -17.44 1.45
C GLU A 235 9.57 -16.82 1.24
N PRO A 236 10.64 -17.60 1.21
CA PRO A 236 11.99 -17.08 0.98
C PRO A 236 12.22 -16.78 -0.52
N VAL A 237 11.42 -15.87 -1.06
CA VAL A 237 11.37 -15.55 -2.49
C VAL A 237 12.10 -14.25 -2.83
N CYS A 238 12.52 -13.48 -1.80
CA CYS A 238 13.23 -12.21 -1.98
C CYS A 238 14.63 -12.28 -1.41
N ASP A 239 15.55 -11.56 -2.03
CA ASP A 239 16.85 -11.25 -1.46
C ASP A 239 16.67 -10.17 -0.38
N ILE A 240 17.23 -10.41 0.81
CA ILE A 240 17.18 -9.48 1.93
C ILE A 240 18.44 -8.65 1.94
N ILE A 241 18.27 -7.33 1.81
CA ILE A 241 19.37 -6.37 1.89
C ILE A 241 19.35 -5.74 3.28
N ASP A 242 20.48 -5.85 3.98
CA ASP A 242 20.65 -5.24 5.30
C ASP A 242 20.68 -3.70 5.15
N ALA A 243 19.71 -3.06 5.75
CA ALA A 243 19.58 -1.61 5.87
C ALA A 243 19.39 -1.21 7.34
N SER A 244 19.87 -2.05 8.27
CA SER A 244 19.63 -1.92 9.71
C SER A 244 19.98 -0.53 10.23
N MET A 245 19.05 0.03 11.00
CA MET A 245 19.18 1.32 11.65
C MET A 245 18.51 1.32 13.03
N ASP A 246 18.97 2.22 13.90
CA ASP A 246 18.30 2.45 15.17
C ASP A 246 17.04 3.24 14.92
N LEU A 247 15.89 2.57 15.01
CA LEU A 247 14.59 3.24 14.90
C LEU A 247 14.33 4.02 16.20
N PRO A 248 14.05 5.33 16.12
CA PRO A 248 13.79 6.13 17.31
C PRO A 248 12.48 5.72 17.98
N GLU A 249 12.45 5.69 19.30
CA GLU A 249 11.20 5.69 20.03
C GLU A 249 10.48 7.03 19.82
N PHE A 250 9.23 6.99 19.42
CA PHE A 250 8.40 8.20 19.25
C PHE A 250 7.00 8.00 19.82
N GLU A 251 6.40 9.10 20.24
CA GLU A 251 4.98 9.09 20.60
C GLU A 251 4.15 9.12 19.32
N THR A 252 3.26 8.14 19.16
CA THR A 252 2.39 8.09 17.99
C THR A 252 1.45 9.30 17.92
N THR A 253 1.32 9.88 16.74
CA THR A 253 0.32 10.93 16.47
C THR A 253 -1.08 10.35 16.24
N ARG A 254 -1.20 9.02 16.18
CA ARG A 254 -2.47 8.32 15.94
C ARG A 254 -3.38 8.42 17.16
N THR A 255 -4.58 8.91 16.94
CA THR A 255 -5.62 8.88 17.96
C THR A 255 -6.27 7.51 18.01
N ALA A 256 -6.08 6.77 19.10
CA ALA A 256 -6.81 5.55 19.36
C ALA A 256 -8.30 5.86 19.59
N TYR A 257 -9.17 5.28 18.76
CA TYR A 257 -10.62 5.42 18.98
C TYR A 257 -11.06 4.48 20.11
N PRO A 258 -11.62 5.02 21.22
CA PRO A 258 -11.90 4.22 22.40
C PRO A 258 -13.05 3.22 22.23
N TYR A 259 -13.83 3.32 21.17
CA TYR A 259 -14.97 2.45 20.89
C TYR A 259 -14.78 1.68 19.56
N PRO A 260 -13.87 0.69 19.50
CA PRO A 260 -13.46 0.06 18.23
C PRO A 260 -14.61 -0.67 17.51
N PHE A 261 -15.69 -1.01 18.21
CA PHE A 261 -16.85 -1.70 17.66
C PHE A 261 -17.98 -0.75 17.25
N VAL A 262 -17.89 0.53 17.57
CA VAL A 262 -18.94 1.52 17.30
C VAL A 262 -18.46 2.47 16.20
N PRO A 263 -19.15 2.55 15.05
CA PRO A 263 -18.80 3.51 14.01
C PRO A 263 -18.89 4.94 14.52
N LYS A 264 -18.07 5.83 13.95
CA LYS A 264 -18.12 7.28 14.26
C LYS A 264 -19.25 7.98 13.53
N ASP A 265 -19.67 7.44 12.39
CA ASP A 265 -20.75 7.97 11.55
C ASP A 265 -22.10 7.34 11.95
N ASP A 266 -23.12 8.16 12.17
CA ASP A 266 -24.46 7.72 12.57
C ASP A 266 -25.15 6.89 11.49
N ALA A 267 -24.92 7.16 10.20
CA ALA A 267 -25.49 6.37 9.11
C ALA A 267 -24.86 4.97 9.06
N ASP A 268 -23.54 4.87 9.23
CA ASP A 268 -22.82 3.58 9.31
C ASP A 268 -23.24 2.82 10.58
N LEU A 269 -23.44 3.52 11.71
CA LEU A 269 -23.92 2.93 12.96
C LEU A 269 -25.30 2.31 12.77
N SER A 270 -26.24 3.04 12.14
CA SER A 270 -27.59 2.53 11.86
C SER A 270 -27.58 1.30 10.97
N ALA A 271 -26.83 1.35 9.86
CA ALA A 271 -26.69 0.22 8.94
C ALA A 271 -26.07 -1.02 9.60
N ARG A 272 -25.08 -0.83 10.49
CA ARG A 272 -24.49 -1.93 11.26
C ARG A 272 -25.46 -2.52 12.27
N CYS A 273 -26.21 -1.68 12.99
CA CYS A 273 -27.22 -2.15 13.95
C CYS A 273 -28.30 -2.98 13.25
N GLU A 274 -28.81 -2.52 12.11
CA GLU A 274 -29.79 -3.28 11.31
C GLU A 274 -29.21 -4.62 10.85
N THR A 275 -27.96 -4.61 10.38
CA THR A 275 -27.28 -5.82 9.94
C THR A 275 -27.10 -6.81 11.10
N ILE A 276 -26.70 -6.37 12.28
CA ILE A 276 -26.54 -7.19 13.49
C ILE A 276 -27.87 -7.86 13.88
N LEU A 277 -28.96 -7.07 13.93
CA LEU A 277 -30.29 -7.60 14.24
C LEU A 277 -30.72 -8.65 13.22
N LYS A 278 -30.53 -8.37 11.93
CA LYS A 278 -30.87 -9.29 10.85
C LYS A 278 -30.04 -10.58 10.91
N MET A 279 -28.75 -10.50 11.21
CA MET A 279 -27.87 -11.67 11.36
C MET A 279 -28.34 -12.57 12.51
N GLN A 280 -28.62 -11.99 13.68
CA GLN A 280 -29.10 -12.72 14.85
C GLN A 280 -30.48 -13.36 14.58
N ALA A 281 -31.42 -12.58 14.01
CA ALA A 281 -32.75 -13.08 13.67
C ALA A 281 -32.70 -14.21 12.63
N THR A 282 -31.85 -14.09 11.60
CA THR A 282 -31.65 -15.14 10.60
C THR A 282 -31.12 -16.44 11.22
N GLY A 283 -30.11 -16.31 12.11
CA GLY A 283 -29.55 -17.46 12.82
C GLY A 283 -30.61 -18.17 13.66
N LEU A 284 -31.42 -17.42 14.42
CA LEU A 284 -32.48 -17.98 15.23
C LEU A 284 -33.59 -18.60 14.36
N ALA A 285 -34.07 -17.89 13.31
CA ALA A 285 -35.09 -18.39 12.38
C ALA A 285 -34.67 -19.73 11.74
N THR A 286 -33.40 -19.83 11.33
CA THR A 286 -32.84 -21.06 10.76
C THR A 286 -32.91 -22.22 11.75
N ARG A 287 -32.59 -21.99 13.03
CA ARG A 287 -32.65 -23.02 14.08
C ARG A 287 -34.12 -23.41 14.37
N LEU A 288 -35.00 -22.44 14.55
CA LEU A 288 -36.42 -22.71 14.80
C LEU A 288 -37.07 -23.50 13.66
N LYS A 289 -36.79 -23.12 12.42
CA LYS A 289 -37.26 -23.85 11.23
C LYS A 289 -36.76 -25.30 11.20
N HIS A 290 -35.47 -25.50 11.48
CA HIS A 290 -34.85 -26.84 11.47
C HIS A 290 -35.45 -27.77 12.49
N ILE A 291 -35.72 -27.29 13.73
CA ILE A 291 -36.32 -28.11 14.78
C ILE A 291 -37.86 -28.15 14.76
N GLY A 292 -38.48 -27.41 13.83
CA GLY A 292 -39.93 -27.32 13.73
C GLY A 292 -40.62 -26.62 14.91
N CYS A 293 -39.87 -25.79 15.66
CA CYS A 293 -40.40 -25.09 16.83
C CYS A 293 -41.23 -23.87 16.40
N LYS A 294 -42.39 -23.71 17.00
CA LYS A 294 -43.33 -22.62 16.70
C LYS A 294 -43.55 -21.64 17.85
N THR A 295 -42.89 -21.87 18.96
CA THR A 295 -43.00 -21.06 20.17
C THR A 295 -41.61 -20.79 20.76
N ALA A 296 -41.44 -19.62 21.38
CA ALA A 296 -40.24 -19.27 22.14
C ALA A 296 -40.62 -18.69 23.49
N VAL A 297 -39.86 -18.97 24.52
CA VAL A 297 -40.08 -18.42 25.87
C VAL A 297 -38.83 -17.62 26.25
N ILE A 298 -39.03 -16.36 26.61
CA ILE A 298 -37.94 -15.44 26.98
C ILE A 298 -38.22 -14.90 28.38
N GLY A 299 -37.25 -15.02 29.26
CA GLY A 299 -37.25 -14.34 30.56
C GLY A 299 -36.86 -12.88 30.43
N LEU A 300 -37.83 -11.97 30.47
CA LEU A 300 -37.56 -10.52 30.38
C LEU A 300 -37.28 -9.93 31.75
N SER A 301 -36.01 -9.52 31.97
CA SER A 301 -35.61 -8.81 33.19
C SER A 301 -35.76 -7.29 33.11
N GLY A 302 -36.06 -6.75 31.93
CA GLY A 302 -36.07 -5.31 31.64
C GLY A 302 -34.67 -4.74 31.31
N GLY A 303 -33.63 -5.56 31.28
CA GLY A 303 -32.29 -5.17 30.85
C GLY A 303 -32.12 -5.22 29.34
N LEU A 304 -31.03 -4.63 28.84
CA LEU A 304 -30.71 -4.53 27.40
C LEU A 304 -30.62 -5.90 26.74
N ASP A 305 -29.97 -6.88 27.34
CA ASP A 305 -29.76 -8.21 26.78
C ASP A 305 -31.09 -8.94 26.52
N SER A 306 -31.99 -8.93 27.53
CA SER A 306 -33.30 -9.58 27.40
C SER A 306 -34.21 -8.86 26.40
N THR A 307 -34.11 -7.53 26.31
CA THR A 307 -34.81 -6.74 25.31
C THR A 307 -34.30 -7.03 23.90
N LEU A 308 -32.99 -7.10 23.70
CA LEU A 308 -32.40 -7.49 22.44
C LEU A 308 -32.82 -8.90 22.03
N ALA A 309 -32.81 -9.86 22.97
CA ALA A 309 -33.28 -11.22 22.72
C ALA A 309 -34.75 -11.26 22.25
N LEU A 310 -35.63 -10.41 22.84
CA LEU A 310 -37.01 -10.26 22.42
C LEU A 310 -37.11 -9.74 20.99
N LEU A 311 -36.39 -8.66 20.66
CA LEU A 311 -36.40 -8.06 19.33
C LEU A 311 -35.91 -9.05 18.26
N VAL A 312 -34.84 -9.76 18.54
CA VAL A 312 -34.27 -10.81 17.66
C VAL A 312 -35.29 -11.93 17.46
N THR A 313 -35.99 -12.37 18.52
CA THR A 313 -37.00 -13.41 18.44
C THR A 313 -38.24 -12.95 17.64
N ALA A 314 -38.73 -11.75 17.87
CA ALA A 314 -39.86 -11.20 17.10
C ALA A 314 -39.49 -11.15 15.61
N ASN A 315 -38.34 -10.60 15.25
CA ASN A 315 -37.89 -10.58 13.85
C ASN A 315 -37.72 -11.99 13.25
N ALA A 316 -37.25 -12.96 14.01
CA ALA A 316 -37.13 -14.35 13.55
C ALA A 316 -38.51 -14.97 13.30
N PHE A 317 -39.50 -14.69 14.13
CA PHE A 317 -40.90 -15.14 13.96
C PHE A 317 -41.52 -14.50 12.74
N ASP A 318 -41.37 -13.19 12.53
CA ASP A 318 -41.84 -12.48 11.34
C ASP A 318 -41.21 -13.11 10.06
N MET A 319 -39.92 -13.41 10.06
CA MET A 319 -39.24 -14.08 8.92
C MET A 319 -39.82 -15.46 8.61
N LEU A 320 -40.35 -16.17 9.62
CA LEU A 320 -40.95 -17.49 9.47
C LEU A 320 -42.47 -17.47 9.26
N GLY A 321 -43.11 -16.29 9.31
CA GLY A 321 -44.57 -16.15 9.27
C GLY A 321 -45.23 -16.81 10.47
N LEU A 322 -44.56 -16.85 11.61
CA LEU A 322 -45.12 -17.37 12.86
C LEU A 322 -45.78 -16.26 13.67
N PRO A 323 -46.88 -16.56 14.39
CA PRO A 323 -47.57 -15.57 15.20
C PRO A 323 -46.80 -15.09 16.42
#